data_7b4efb5765a1c7a06864254605bd7464
#
_entry.id   7b4efb5765a1c7a06864254605bd7464
#
_cell.length_a   1.000
_cell.length_b   1.000
_cell.length_c   1.000
_cell.angle_alpha   90.00
_cell.angle_beta   90.00
_cell.angle_gamma   90.00
#
_symmetry.space_group_name_H-M   'P 1'
#
loop_
_entity.id
_entity.type
_entity.pdbx_description
1 polymer ?
#
loop_
_entity_poly.entity_id
_entity_poly.type
_entity_poly.pdbx_seq_one_letter_code
_entity_poly.pdbx_strand_id
1 'polypeptide(L)'
;QNNYDAFKVTPGFNLPFILNVLYYAFLPILSYTIVQTGNWILHMRGSCIGVLGEDYILAARARGLSEGLIRRKYMKKNALLPLITQFGVSFGALFGGATLMESIFNYPGIGLEISNRIVNKDYMVVQGLIFFSAAMVILVNLVVDLIYPLVDPRVRKG
;
A
#
# COMPACT_ATOMS: atom_id res chain seq x y z
N GLN A 1 6.97 20.35 -24.26
CA GLN A 1 5.88 19.47 -24.75
C GLN A 1 5.22 18.89 -23.52
N ASN A 2 3.96 19.26 -23.28
CA ASN A 2 3.23 18.83 -22.08
C ASN A 2 2.97 17.32 -22.18
N ASN A 3 3.43 16.56 -21.19
CA ASN A 3 3.22 15.11 -21.05
C ASN A 3 1.72 14.71 -20.97
N TYR A 4 0.82 15.69 -20.91
CA TYR A 4 -0.64 15.50 -20.87
C TYR A 4 -1.23 15.20 -22.24
N ASP A 5 -0.48 15.37 -23.35
CA ASP A 5 -0.93 15.04 -24.70
C ASP A 5 -1.08 13.51 -24.93
N ALA A 6 -0.54 12.69 -24.00
CA ALA A 6 -0.77 11.25 -24.00
C ALA A 6 -2.24 10.89 -23.76
N PHE A 7 -2.95 11.70 -22.98
CA PHE A 7 -4.38 11.53 -22.75
C PHE A 7 -5.15 12.35 -23.80
N LYS A 8 -5.40 11.78 -24.97
CA LYS A 8 -6.13 12.42 -26.08
C LYS A 8 -7.58 12.86 -25.75
N VAL A 9 -7.92 13.01 -24.47
CA VAL A 9 -9.26 13.32 -24.00
C VAL A 9 -9.18 14.47 -22.99
N THR A 10 -10.09 15.44 -23.09
CA THR A 10 -10.19 16.56 -22.17
C THR A 10 -10.35 16.06 -20.72
N PRO A 11 -9.55 16.57 -19.77
CA PRO A 11 -9.66 16.20 -18.34
C PRO A 11 -11.08 16.48 -17.83
N GLY A 12 -11.73 15.47 -17.24
CA GLY A 12 -13.06 15.58 -16.67
C GLY A 12 -13.57 14.23 -16.17
N PHE A 13 -14.63 14.22 -15.36
CA PHE A 13 -15.30 13.00 -14.90
C PHE A 13 -16.13 12.31 -16.01
N ASN A 14 -15.58 12.25 -17.22
CA ASN A 14 -16.22 11.61 -18.36
C ASN A 14 -15.78 10.15 -18.47
N LEU A 15 -16.71 9.25 -18.81
CA LEU A 15 -16.42 7.83 -18.99
C LEU A 15 -15.24 7.57 -19.95
N PRO A 16 -15.12 8.27 -21.11
CA PRO A 16 -13.97 8.10 -22.01
C PRO A 16 -12.63 8.46 -21.35
N PHE A 17 -12.59 9.49 -20.49
CA PHE A 17 -11.39 9.88 -19.78
C PHE A 17 -10.96 8.81 -18.77
N ILE A 18 -11.92 8.30 -17.98
CA ILE A 18 -11.66 7.24 -16.99
C ILE A 18 -11.13 5.96 -17.66
N LEU A 19 -11.75 5.55 -18.76
CA LEU A 19 -11.30 4.38 -19.54
C LEU A 19 -9.90 4.57 -20.11
N ASN A 20 -9.57 5.76 -20.58
CA ASN A 20 -8.26 6.08 -21.11
C ASN A 20 -7.19 6.05 -20.00
N VAL A 21 -7.47 6.66 -18.84
CA VAL A 21 -6.58 6.59 -17.67
C VAL A 21 -6.35 5.15 -17.24
N LEU A 22 -7.39 4.34 -17.14
CA LEU A 22 -7.28 2.92 -16.77
C LEU A 22 -6.47 2.12 -17.80
N TYR A 23 -6.63 2.40 -19.08
CA TYR A 23 -5.87 1.75 -20.14
C TYR A 23 -4.36 2.01 -20.00
N TYR A 24 -3.95 3.26 -19.81
CA TYR A 24 -2.53 3.62 -19.63
C TYR A 24 -1.98 3.20 -18.27
N ALA A 25 -2.81 3.15 -17.22
CA ALA A 25 -2.42 2.69 -15.90
C ALA A 25 -2.35 1.16 -15.77
N PHE A 26 -2.94 0.41 -16.71
CA PHE A 26 -3.04 -1.05 -16.62
C PHE A 26 -1.69 -1.75 -16.47
N LEU A 27 -0.74 -1.45 -17.35
CA LEU A 27 0.60 -2.07 -17.32
C LEU A 27 1.40 -1.71 -16.06
N PRO A 28 1.51 -0.42 -15.64
CA PRO A 28 2.13 -0.06 -14.38
C PRO A 28 1.51 -0.75 -13.17
N ILE A 29 0.18 -0.76 -13.08
CA ILE A 29 -0.54 -1.40 -11.97
C ILE A 29 -0.28 -2.90 -11.96
N LEU A 30 -0.36 -3.56 -13.12
CA LEU A 30 -0.13 -5.01 -13.22
C LEU A 30 1.30 -5.37 -12.78
N SER A 31 2.30 -4.66 -13.28
CA SER A 31 3.71 -4.89 -12.94
C SER A 31 3.96 -4.69 -11.44
N TYR A 32 3.44 -3.60 -10.88
CA TYR A 32 3.56 -3.31 -9.46
C TYR A 32 2.87 -4.38 -8.60
N THR A 33 1.67 -4.80 -8.99
CA THR A 33 0.90 -5.83 -8.28
C THR A 33 1.63 -7.17 -8.25
N ILE A 34 2.23 -7.60 -9.38
CA ILE A 34 2.99 -8.86 -9.44
C ILE A 34 4.17 -8.83 -8.47
N VAL A 35 4.96 -7.74 -8.48
CA VAL A 35 6.12 -7.59 -7.59
C VAL A 35 5.70 -7.55 -6.13
N GLN A 36 4.65 -6.78 -5.81
CA GLN A 36 4.18 -6.64 -4.43
C GLN A 36 3.51 -7.89 -3.89
N THR A 37 2.90 -8.72 -4.76
CA THR A 37 2.28 -9.98 -4.33
C THR A 37 3.29 -10.90 -3.65
N GLY A 38 4.53 -10.99 -4.18
CA GLY A 38 5.61 -11.76 -3.54
C GLY A 38 5.90 -11.28 -2.12
N ASN A 39 6.05 -9.97 -1.93
CA ASN A 39 6.29 -9.36 -0.62
C ASN A 39 5.14 -9.67 0.36
N TRP A 40 3.89 -9.51 -0.07
CA TRP A 40 2.72 -9.77 0.77
C TRP A 40 2.61 -11.23 1.18
N ILE A 41 2.95 -12.18 0.30
CA ILE A 41 3.00 -13.62 0.62
C ILE A 41 4.04 -13.89 1.72
N LEU A 42 5.24 -13.28 1.62
CA LEU A 42 6.29 -13.44 2.62
C LEU A 42 5.87 -12.84 3.97
N HIS A 43 5.29 -11.65 3.99
CA HIS A 43 4.77 -11.02 5.21
C HIS A 43 3.68 -11.86 5.87
N MET A 44 2.71 -12.36 5.09
CA MET A 44 1.65 -13.23 5.60
C MET A 44 2.22 -14.53 6.18
N ARG A 45 3.17 -15.15 5.49
CA ARG A 45 3.84 -16.37 5.97
C ARG A 45 4.56 -16.12 7.29
N GLY A 46 5.32 -15.04 7.40
CA GLY A 46 6.02 -14.66 8.64
C GLY A 46 5.05 -14.45 9.81
N SER A 47 3.97 -13.70 9.58
CA SER A 47 2.92 -13.49 10.58
C SER A 47 2.25 -14.78 11.02
N CYS A 48 1.96 -15.70 10.09
CA CYS A 48 1.39 -17.00 10.42
C CYS A 48 2.33 -17.86 11.27
N ILE A 49 3.63 -17.89 10.93
CA ILE A 49 4.63 -18.65 11.69
C ILE A 49 4.75 -18.08 13.10
N GLY A 50 4.82 -16.76 13.27
CA GLY A 50 4.85 -16.11 14.59
C GLY A 50 3.66 -16.51 15.45
N VAL A 51 2.46 -16.42 14.89
CA VAL A 51 1.22 -16.78 15.61
C VAL A 51 1.16 -18.25 15.98
N LEU A 52 1.68 -19.16 15.15
CA LEU A 52 1.67 -20.60 15.45
C LEU A 52 2.55 -20.99 16.64
N GLY A 53 3.54 -20.18 17.00
CA GLY A 53 4.38 -20.36 18.18
C GLY A 53 3.79 -19.85 19.49
N GLU A 54 2.63 -19.20 19.46
CA GLU A 54 2.02 -18.59 20.64
C GLU A 54 1.35 -19.60 21.55
N ASP A 55 1.41 -19.36 22.88
CA ASP A 55 0.90 -20.25 23.92
C ASP A 55 -0.59 -20.57 23.80
N TYR A 56 -1.39 -19.64 23.32
CA TYR A 56 -2.82 -19.89 23.13
C TYR A 56 -3.12 -20.89 21.99
N ILE A 57 -2.22 -21.03 21.02
CA ILE A 57 -2.32 -22.08 19.99
C ILE A 57 -1.99 -23.45 20.60
N LEU A 58 -0.96 -23.52 21.44
CA LEU A 58 -0.61 -24.74 22.18
C LEU A 58 -1.76 -25.16 23.10
N ALA A 59 -2.34 -24.23 23.83
CA ALA A 59 -3.51 -24.47 24.67
C ALA A 59 -4.72 -24.96 23.86
N ALA A 60 -4.96 -24.43 22.66
CA ALA A 60 -6.02 -24.87 21.77
C ALA A 60 -5.81 -26.32 21.30
N ARG A 61 -4.58 -26.68 20.96
CA ARG A 61 -4.21 -28.07 20.61
C ARG A 61 -4.38 -29.03 21.79
N ALA A 62 -3.94 -28.63 23.00
CA ALA A 62 -4.11 -29.42 24.20
C ALA A 62 -5.59 -29.70 24.53
N ARG A 63 -6.49 -28.79 24.15
CA ARG A 63 -7.95 -29.00 24.26
C ARG A 63 -8.54 -29.91 23.18
N GLY A 64 -7.72 -30.46 22.28
CA GLY A 64 -8.17 -31.37 21.23
C GLY A 64 -8.90 -30.69 20.08
N LEU A 65 -8.74 -29.36 19.91
CA LEU A 65 -9.36 -28.64 18.78
C LEU A 65 -8.72 -29.06 17.46
N SER A 66 -9.56 -29.23 16.42
CA SER A 66 -9.05 -29.59 15.10
C SER A 66 -8.17 -28.49 14.50
N GLU A 67 -7.12 -28.86 13.78
CA GLU A 67 -6.19 -27.92 13.13
C GLU A 67 -6.91 -26.95 12.17
N GLY A 68 -8.00 -27.38 11.55
CA GLY A 68 -8.84 -26.51 10.71
C GLY A 68 -9.50 -25.38 11.50
N LEU A 69 -10.00 -25.67 12.70
CA LEU A 69 -10.60 -24.68 13.58
C LEU A 69 -9.56 -23.73 14.14
N ILE A 70 -8.38 -24.26 14.53
CA ILE A 70 -7.25 -23.45 15.01
C ILE A 70 -6.81 -22.47 13.94
N ARG A 71 -6.59 -22.92 12.70
CA ARG A 71 -6.22 -22.04 11.57
C ARG A 71 -7.26 -20.96 11.30
N ARG A 72 -8.55 -21.33 11.24
CA ARG A 72 -9.63 -20.41 10.87
C ARG A 72 -9.95 -19.39 11.96
N LYS A 73 -10.00 -19.82 13.22
CA LYS A 73 -10.49 -18.99 14.34
C LYS A 73 -9.37 -18.29 15.11
N TYR A 74 -8.24 -18.94 15.32
CA TYR A 74 -7.15 -18.43 16.16
C TYR A 74 -6.01 -17.83 15.32
N MET A 75 -5.49 -18.57 14.34
CA MET A 75 -4.34 -18.13 13.56
C MET A 75 -4.70 -16.98 12.61
N LYS A 76 -5.72 -17.15 11.75
CA LYS A 76 -6.06 -16.18 10.71
C LYS A 76 -6.32 -14.78 11.29
N LYS A 77 -7.10 -14.70 12.36
CA LYS A 77 -7.45 -13.41 12.97
C LYS A 77 -6.24 -12.67 13.51
N ASN A 78 -5.37 -13.36 14.21
CA ASN A 78 -4.19 -12.76 14.85
C ASN A 78 -3.07 -12.50 13.83
N ALA A 79 -2.89 -13.35 12.81
CA ALA A 79 -1.91 -13.13 11.75
C ALA A 79 -2.26 -11.95 10.81
N LEU A 80 -3.52 -11.56 10.73
CA LEU A 80 -3.94 -10.41 9.91
C LEU A 80 -3.62 -9.06 10.58
N LEU A 81 -3.49 -8.98 11.91
CA LEU A 81 -3.25 -7.72 12.60
C LEU A 81 -1.96 -7.01 12.15
N PRO A 82 -0.77 -7.66 12.13
CA PRO A 82 0.45 -7.02 11.63
C PRO A 82 0.35 -6.62 10.15
N LEU A 83 -0.44 -7.36 9.36
CA LEU A 83 -0.63 -7.07 7.95
C LEU A 83 -1.46 -5.80 7.70
N ILE A 84 -2.43 -5.51 8.56
CA ILE A 84 -3.22 -4.27 8.47
C ILE A 84 -2.32 -3.06 8.71
N THR A 85 -1.45 -3.12 9.71
CA THR A 85 -0.45 -2.07 9.96
C THR A 85 0.51 -1.92 8.78
N GLN A 86 1.05 -3.03 8.27
CA GLN A 86 1.92 -3.02 7.10
C GLN A 86 1.23 -2.48 5.85
N PHE A 87 -0.05 -2.79 5.67
CA PHE A 87 -0.85 -2.24 4.57
C PHE A 87 -0.93 -0.71 4.66
N GLY A 88 -1.18 -0.16 5.85
CA GLY A 88 -1.21 1.28 6.07
C GLY A 88 0.10 1.96 5.69
N VAL A 89 1.22 1.43 6.19
CA VAL A 89 2.57 1.94 5.87
C VAL A 89 2.83 1.87 4.35
N SER A 90 2.51 0.73 3.72
CA SER A 90 2.70 0.55 2.28
C SER A 90 1.82 1.48 1.47
N PHE A 91 0.57 1.71 1.90
CA PHE A 91 -0.35 2.63 1.25
C PHE A 91 0.14 4.08 1.37
N GLY A 92 0.65 4.48 2.54
CA GLY A 92 1.29 5.77 2.72
C GLY A 92 2.49 5.97 1.78
N ALA A 93 3.33 4.96 1.64
CA ALA A 93 4.51 4.99 0.77
C ALA A 93 4.17 5.21 -0.72
N LEU A 94 2.97 4.81 -1.18
CA LEU A 94 2.51 5.08 -2.55
C LEU A 94 2.44 6.58 -2.87
N PHE A 95 2.13 7.42 -1.89
CA PHE A 95 2.12 8.88 -2.06
C PHE A 95 3.52 9.48 -2.16
N GLY A 96 4.56 8.76 -1.73
CA GLY A 96 5.96 9.13 -1.96
C GLY A 96 6.42 8.98 -3.41
N GLY A 97 5.61 8.31 -4.24
CA GLY A 97 5.86 8.08 -5.65
C GLY A 97 6.61 6.77 -5.92
N ALA A 98 6.18 6.06 -6.94
CA ALA A 98 6.86 4.89 -7.48
C ALA A 98 7.78 5.32 -8.64
N THR A 99 8.76 6.18 -8.36
CA THR A 99 9.58 6.91 -9.34
C THR A 99 10.12 6.02 -10.47
N LEU A 100 10.60 4.82 -10.14
CA LEU A 100 11.12 3.89 -11.17
C LEU A 100 10.01 3.40 -12.11
N MET A 101 8.85 3.04 -11.57
CA MET A 101 7.71 2.60 -12.38
C MET A 101 7.15 3.73 -13.23
N GLU A 102 7.02 4.91 -12.63
CA GLU A 102 6.57 6.11 -13.33
C GLU A 102 7.51 6.49 -14.47
N SER A 103 8.84 6.35 -14.26
CA SER A 103 9.85 6.63 -15.30
C SER A 103 9.82 5.58 -16.42
N ILE A 104 9.75 4.28 -16.08
CA ILE A 104 9.78 3.19 -17.07
C ILE A 104 8.53 3.25 -17.98
N PHE A 105 7.37 3.50 -17.38
CA PHE A 105 6.09 3.56 -18.11
C PHE A 105 5.74 4.96 -18.60
N ASN A 106 6.62 5.96 -18.36
CA ASN A 106 6.38 7.37 -18.64
C ASN A 106 4.99 7.84 -18.14
N TYR A 107 4.61 7.34 -16.97
CA TYR A 107 3.34 7.65 -16.33
C TYR A 107 3.47 8.93 -15.50
N PRO A 108 2.62 9.94 -15.69
CA PRO A 108 2.70 11.22 -14.98
C PRO A 108 2.38 11.03 -13.49
N GLY A 109 3.39 10.85 -12.68
CA GLY A 109 3.31 10.70 -11.24
C GLY A 109 4.22 11.66 -10.50
N ILE A 110 4.07 11.73 -9.17
CA ILE A 110 4.83 12.65 -8.29
C ILE A 110 6.32 12.32 -8.33
N GLY A 111 6.69 11.05 -8.35
CA GLY A 111 8.09 10.63 -8.37
C GLY A 111 8.80 10.98 -9.66
N LEU A 112 8.14 10.80 -10.82
CA LEU A 112 8.66 11.22 -12.12
C LEU A 112 8.84 12.74 -12.17
N GLU A 113 7.87 13.49 -11.66
CA GLU A 113 7.94 14.96 -11.63
C GLU A 113 9.11 15.44 -10.74
N ILE A 114 9.28 14.86 -9.55
CA ILE A 114 10.44 15.16 -8.69
C ILE A 114 11.75 14.90 -9.43
N SER A 115 11.89 13.75 -10.09
CA SER A 115 13.08 13.39 -10.86
C SER A 115 13.38 14.42 -11.96
N ASN A 116 12.37 14.79 -12.73
CA ASN A 116 12.51 15.77 -13.80
C ASN A 116 12.90 17.16 -13.27
N ARG A 117 12.34 17.58 -12.14
CA ARG A 117 12.66 18.87 -11.53
C ARG A 117 14.06 18.90 -10.94
N ILE A 118 14.56 17.79 -10.39
CA ILE A 118 15.95 17.68 -9.93
C ILE A 118 16.92 17.87 -11.11
N VAL A 119 16.67 17.21 -12.24
CA VAL A 119 17.49 17.36 -13.45
C VAL A 119 17.49 18.81 -13.95
N ASN A 120 16.34 19.47 -13.89
CA ASN A 120 16.20 20.87 -14.29
C ASN A 120 16.68 21.88 -13.22
N LYS A 121 17.17 21.40 -12.05
CA LYS A 121 17.65 22.21 -10.92
C LYS A 121 16.58 23.14 -10.33
N ASP A 122 15.30 22.76 -10.49
CA ASP A 122 14.16 23.52 -9.93
C ASP A 122 13.87 23.06 -8.49
N TYR A 123 14.76 23.45 -7.59
CA TYR A 123 14.71 22.99 -6.19
C TYR A 123 13.50 23.51 -5.42
N MET A 124 12.91 24.64 -5.82
CA MET A 124 11.71 25.16 -5.17
C MET A 124 10.52 24.21 -5.38
N VAL A 125 10.31 23.75 -6.62
CA VAL A 125 9.24 22.79 -6.93
C VAL A 125 9.53 21.43 -6.30
N VAL A 126 10.79 20.98 -6.31
CA VAL A 126 11.19 19.71 -5.64
C VAL A 126 10.84 19.75 -4.16
N GLN A 127 11.18 20.82 -3.46
CA GLN A 127 10.88 20.97 -2.03
C GLN A 127 9.36 20.97 -1.76
N GLY A 128 8.58 21.64 -2.60
CA GLY A 128 7.13 21.63 -2.51
C GLY A 128 6.51 20.25 -2.71
N LEU A 129 6.99 19.50 -3.70
CA LEU A 129 6.51 18.14 -3.98
C LEU A 129 6.87 17.16 -2.85
N ILE A 130 8.10 17.25 -2.32
CA ILE A 130 8.53 16.42 -1.19
C ILE A 130 7.70 16.74 0.06
N PHE A 131 7.48 18.04 0.35
CA PHE A 131 6.65 18.45 1.47
C PHE A 131 5.22 17.92 1.34
N PHE A 132 4.63 18.05 0.16
CA PHE A 132 3.29 17.55 -0.13
C PHE A 132 3.22 16.02 0.05
N SER A 133 4.19 15.29 -0.49
CA SER A 133 4.26 13.83 -0.34
C SER A 133 4.39 13.41 1.12
N ALA A 134 5.25 14.07 1.88
CA ALA A 134 5.43 13.80 3.31
C ALA A 134 4.15 14.08 4.10
N ALA A 135 3.46 15.19 3.83
CA ALA A 135 2.19 15.51 4.45
C ALA A 135 1.11 14.45 4.15
N MET A 136 1.04 13.97 2.91
CA MET A 136 0.12 12.91 2.52
C MET A 136 0.43 11.58 3.21
N VAL A 137 1.70 11.20 3.32
CA VAL A 137 2.11 9.98 4.06
C VAL A 137 1.68 10.06 5.53
N ILE A 138 1.92 11.20 6.18
CA ILE A 138 1.52 11.42 7.58
C ILE A 138 0.01 11.33 7.73
N LEU A 139 -0.75 11.95 6.83
CA LEU A 139 -2.21 11.95 6.86
C LEU A 139 -2.77 10.53 6.69
N VAL A 140 -2.24 9.77 5.73
CA VAL A 140 -2.65 8.38 5.50
C VAL A 140 -2.34 7.52 6.72
N ASN A 141 -1.13 7.63 7.30
CA ASN A 141 -0.78 6.88 8.49
C ASN A 141 -1.69 7.24 9.67
N LEU A 142 -2.00 8.52 9.86
CA LEU A 142 -2.97 8.96 10.88
C LEU A 142 -4.33 8.30 10.69
N VAL A 143 -4.84 8.25 9.46
CA VAL A 143 -6.13 7.59 9.15
C VAL A 143 -6.06 6.10 9.48
N VAL A 144 -4.97 5.43 9.12
CA VAL A 144 -4.75 4.00 9.43
C VAL A 144 -4.71 3.78 10.94
N ASP A 145 -3.99 4.62 11.67
CA ASP A 145 -3.88 4.53 13.13
C ASP A 145 -5.24 4.76 13.83
N LEU A 146 -6.08 5.61 13.27
CA LEU A 146 -7.46 5.81 13.75
C LEU A 146 -8.39 4.62 13.45
N ILE A 147 -8.16 3.92 12.35
CA ILE A 147 -8.92 2.73 11.97
C ILE A 147 -8.45 1.49 12.77
N TYR A 148 -7.16 1.45 13.15
CA TYR A 148 -6.57 0.30 13.81
C TYR A 148 -7.33 -0.16 15.08
N PRO A 149 -7.72 0.70 16.04
CA PRO A 149 -8.50 0.32 17.22
C PRO A 149 -9.91 -0.18 16.91
N LEU A 150 -10.47 0.14 15.73
CA LEU A 150 -11.75 -0.37 15.27
C LEU A 150 -11.65 -1.82 14.78
N VAL A 151 -10.48 -2.19 14.26
CA VAL A 151 -10.20 -3.54 13.76
C VAL A 151 -9.72 -4.45 14.89
N ASP A 152 -8.91 -3.93 15.82
CA ASP A 152 -8.43 -4.65 17.00
C ASP A 152 -8.98 -4.05 18.32
N PRO A 153 -10.09 -4.58 18.84
CA PRO A 153 -10.65 -4.12 20.10
C PRO A 153 -9.78 -4.39 21.34
N ARG A 154 -8.66 -5.12 21.20
CA ARG A 154 -7.73 -5.39 22.32
C ARG A 154 -6.88 -4.17 22.66
N VAL A 155 -6.56 -3.32 21.70
CA VAL A 155 -5.80 -2.08 21.91
C VAL A 155 -6.60 -1.05 22.73
N ARG A 156 -7.92 -1.18 22.77
CA ARG A 156 -8.82 -0.26 23.49
C ARG A 156 -8.83 -0.46 25.03
N LYS A 157 -8.17 -1.50 25.54
CA LYS A 157 -8.19 -1.87 26.99
C LYS A 157 -6.84 -1.67 27.67
N GLY A 158 -5.91 -0.95 27.06
CA GLY A 158 -4.63 -0.54 27.67
C GLY A 158 -4.67 0.90 28.15
#